data_da65cfbe9f2b180f68f0253d822c8e50
#
_entry.id   da65cfbe9f2b180f68f0253d822c8e50
#
_cell.length_a   1.000
_cell.length_b   1.000
_cell.length_c   1.000
_cell.angle_alpha   90.00
_cell.angle_beta   90.00
_cell.angle_gamma   90.00
#
_symmetry.space_group_name_H-M   'P 1'
#
loop_
_entity.id
_entity.type
_entity.pdbx_description
1 polymer ?
#
loop_
_entity_poly.entity_id
_entity_poly.type
_entity_poly.pdbx_seq_one_letter_code
_entity_poly.pdbx_strand_id
1 'polypeptide(L)'
;MAEIIKAATRDGYGKALVELGAINDKLVVLDADLAEATKTAMFKKAYPDRFFDTGIAECNMIGVAGGLSTIGYTVFASSFAMFAAGRAFEQIRNTVGYPHLNVKIGATHAGISVGEDGASHQCCEDIALMRTIPGMVIINPADDVEARAAVFAAAEYDGPVYLRFGRLTVPRFNDPDNYKFEIGKSVQLADGKDVTIIATGLMVNEALMARDMLENEGISARVINMHTIKPIDRQAIIDAARDTGAIVTAEEHSVIGGLGGAVSEVICETVPVPVVKLGVEDVFGRSGPAVELLHIYGLDAENIVKKTKQALELKAAR
;
A
#
# COMPACT_ATOMS: atom_id res chain seq x y z
N MET A 1 -0.29 29.31 -9.36
CA MET A 1 -0.48 27.87 -9.14
C MET A 1 -0.50 27.63 -7.64
N ALA A 2 -1.47 26.91 -7.11
CA ALA A 2 -1.46 26.55 -5.70
C ALA A 2 -0.21 25.70 -5.42
N GLU A 3 0.40 25.90 -4.25
CA GLU A 3 1.57 25.13 -3.81
C GLU A 3 1.17 23.66 -3.61
N ILE A 4 1.86 22.73 -4.28
CA ILE A 4 1.57 21.30 -4.16
C ILE A 4 2.09 20.84 -2.80
N ILE A 5 1.18 20.49 -1.91
CA ILE A 5 1.51 19.91 -0.60
C ILE A 5 2.08 18.51 -0.84
N LYS A 6 3.22 18.20 -0.23
CA LYS A 6 3.84 16.87 -0.25
C LYS A 6 4.00 16.34 1.17
N ALA A 7 3.62 15.10 1.40
CA ALA A 7 3.80 14.40 2.68
C ALA A 7 4.05 12.90 2.45
N ALA A 8 4.72 12.24 3.38
CA ALA A 8 4.84 10.79 3.33
C ALA A 8 3.60 10.13 3.92
N THR A 9 3.19 8.97 3.40
CA THR A 9 2.03 8.23 3.93
C THR A 9 2.23 7.82 5.39
N ARG A 10 3.48 7.54 5.82
CA ARG A 10 3.82 7.31 7.24
C ARG A 10 3.58 8.52 8.15
N ASP A 11 3.62 9.75 7.63
CA ASP A 11 3.29 10.95 8.42
C ASP A 11 1.79 11.02 8.71
N GLY A 12 0.96 10.64 7.73
CA GLY A 12 -0.49 10.44 7.91
C GLY A 12 -0.79 9.37 8.95
N TYR A 13 -0.05 8.24 8.91
CA TYR A 13 -0.13 7.17 9.90
C TYR A 13 0.15 7.67 11.33
N GLY A 14 1.29 8.31 11.56
CA GLY A 14 1.67 8.81 12.89
C GLY A 14 0.67 9.82 13.47
N LYS A 15 0.15 10.73 12.63
CA LYS A 15 -0.90 11.69 13.03
C LYS A 15 -2.20 10.97 13.39
N ALA A 16 -2.64 10.03 12.57
CA ALA A 16 -3.86 9.26 12.81
C ALA A 16 -3.81 8.46 14.11
N LEU A 17 -2.65 7.88 14.46
CA LEU A 17 -2.49 7.19 15.75
C LEU A 17 -2.72 8.13 16.94
N VAL A 18 -2.19 9.37 16.88
CA VAL A 18 -2.40 10.37 17.96
C VAL A 18 -3.87 10.74 18.07
N GLU A 19 -4.55 10.98 16.95
CA GLU A 19 -5.97 11.31 16.91
C GLU A 19 -6.84 10.15 17.45
N LEU A 20 -6.56 8.91 17.04
CA LEU A 20 -7.22 7.71 17.55
C LEU A 20 -6.99 7.52 19.05
N GLY A 21 -5.76 7.81 19.53
CA GLY A 21 -5.44 7.73 20.94
C GLY A 21 -6.27 8.66 21.82
N ALA A 22 -6.75 9.78 21.27
CA ALA A 22 -7.64 10.72 21.97
C ALA A 22 -9.08 10.20 22.16
N ILE A 23 -9.54 9.29 21.29
CA ILE A 23 -10.94 8.80 21.28
C ILE A 23 -11.07 7.32 21.62
N ASN A 24 -9.95 6.60 21.74
CA ASN A 24 -9.95 5.17 22.07
C ASN A 24 -8.88 4.87 23.15
N ASP A 25 -9.33 4.73 24.40
CA ASP A 25 -8.45 4.45 25.53
C ASP A 25 -7.88 3.02 25.51
N LYS A 26 -8.46 2.12 24.71
CA LYS A 26 -7.95 0.76 24.51
C LYS A 26 -7.01 0.65 23.32
N LEU A 27 -6.65 1.76 22.67
CA LEU A 27 -5.62 1.77 21.63
C LEU A 27 -4.23 1.71 22.27
N VAL A 28 -3.44 0.73 21.86
CA VAL A 28 -2.02 0.60 22.20
C VAL A 28 -1.15 0.51 20.94
N VAL A 29 0.06 1.04 21.03
CA VAL A 29 1.02 1.04 19.91
C VAL A 29 2.30 0.38 20.35
N LEU A 30 2.78 -0.58 19.55
CA LEU A 30 4.07 -1.24 19.71
C LEU A 30 5.01 -0.85 18.57
N ASP A 31 6.29 -0.80 18.86
CA ASP A 31 7.35 -0.56 17.87
C ASP A 31 8.58 -1.42 18.17
N ALA A 32 9.36 -1.72 17.15
CA ALA A 32 10.59 -2.50 17.26
C ALA A 32 11.83 -1.61 17.09
N ASP A 33 12.00 -0.62 17.98
CA ASP A 33 13.13 0.34 18.05
C ASP A 33 13.28 1.24 16.78
N LEU A 34 12.18 1.53 16.10
CA LEU A 34 12.14 2.35 14.89
C LEU A 34 11.15 3.54 14.98
N ALA A 35 10.72 3.90 16.20
CA ALA A 35 9.58 4.80 16.43
C ALA A 35 9.69 6.17 15.71
N GLU A 36 10.88 6.75 15.61
CA GLU A 36 11.09 8.00 14.86
C GLU A 36 10.87 7.81 13.35
N ALA A 37 11.33 6.69 12.81
CA ALA A 37 11.22 6.38 11.39
C ALA A 37 9.79 5.96 11.00
N THR A 38 9.13 5.15 11.83
CA THR A 38 7.74 4.70 11.63
C THR A 38 6.71 5.79 11.95
N LYS A 39 7.12 6.86 12.63
CA LYS A 39 6.28 7.96 13.16
C LYS A 39 5.44 7.58 14.37
N THR A 40 5.61 6.41 14.94
CA THR A 40 4.96 6.02 16.21
C THR A 40 5.48 6.81 17.41
N ALA A 41 6.65 7.47 17.30
CA ALA A 41 7.15 8.41 18.31
C ALA A 41 6.16 9.56 18.59
N MET A 42 5.32 9.93 17.62
CA MET A 42 4.26 10.93 17.86
C MET A 42 3.24 10.42 18.89
N PHE A 43 2.83 9.15 18.78
CA PHE A 43 1.95 8.50 19.74
C PHE A 43 2.64 8.32 21.10
N LYS A 44 3.89 7.84 21.11
CA LYS A 44 4.73 7.73 22.33
C LYS A 44 4.77 9.02 23.13
N LYS A 45 4.92 10.15 22.44
CA LYS A 45 4.95 11.48 23.07
C LYS A 45 3.61 11.87 23.67
N ALA A 46 2.50 11.56 23.01
CA ALA A 46 1.16 11.92 23.45
C ALA A 46 0.61 10.97 24.53
N TYR A 47 0.92 9.67 24.43
CA TYR A 47 0.37 8.60 25.26
C TYR A 47 1.45 7.60 25.69
N PRO A 48 2.45 8.01 26.53
CA PRO A 48 3.61 7.17 26.87
C PRO A 48 3.21 5.85 27.56
N ASP A 49 2.15 5.84 28.36
CA ASP A 49 1.67 4.65 29.09
C ASP A 49 0.96 3.60 28.19
N ARG A 50 0.70 3.95 26.93
CA ARG A 50 0.08 3.09 25.92
C ARG A 50 1.00 2.77 24.74
N PHE A 51 2.29 3.11 24.88
CA PHE A 51 3.33 2.82 23.90
C PHE A 51 4.34 1.83 24.47
N PHE A 52 4.67 0.79 23.69
CA PHE A 52 5.63 -0.24 24.09
C PHE A 52 6.69 -0.43 23.01
N ASP A 53 7.93 -0.16 23.37
CA ASP A 53 9.09 -0.49 22.54
C ASP A 53 9.59 -1.88 22.92
N THR A 54 9.61 -2.78 21.97
CA THR A 54 10.04 -4.18 22.20
C THR A 54 11.51 -4.41 21.89
N GLY A 55 12.24 -3.34 21.54
CA GLY A 55 13.59 -3.43 20.97
C GLY A 55 13.59 -4.07 19.58
N ILE A 56 14.76 -4.39 19.05
CA ILE A 56 14.92 -5.01 17.72
C ILE A 56 14.48 -6.48 17.78
N ALA A 57 13.18 -6.71 17.99
CA ALA A 57 12.60 -8.04 18.25
C ALA A 57 11.18 -8.15 17.65
N GLU A 58 11.05 -8.09 16.34
CA GLU A 58 9.78 -8.03 15.61
C GLU A 58 8.90 -9.26 15.87
N CYS A 59 9.49 -10.45 15.98
CA CYS A 59 8.74 -11.67 16.33
C CYS A 59 8.11 -11.56 17.72
N ASN A 60 8.86 -11.03 18.70
CA ASN A 60 8.35 -10.78 20.04
C ASN A 60 7.26 -9.71 20.04
N MET A 61 7.47 -8.61 19.29
CA MET A 61 6.48 -7.55 19.12
C MET A 61 5.12 -8.10 18.64
N ILE A 62 5.13 -8.93 17.61
CA ILE A 62 3.89 -9.55 17.09
C ILE A 62 3.27 -10.50 18.12
N GLY A 63 4.07 -11.26 18.86
CA GLY A 63 3.57 -12.10 19.97
C GLY A 63 2.89 -11.29 21.07
N VAL A 64 3.51 -10.20 21.51
CA VAL A 64 2.95 -9.27 22.50
C VAL A 64 1.68 -8.60 21.96
N ALA A 65 1.68 -8.16 20.68
CA ALA A 65 0.52 -7.57 20.03
C ALA A 65 -0.67 -8.53 20.03
N GLY A 66 -0.44 -9.81 19.67
CA GLY A 66 -1.47 -10.84 19.73
C GLY A 66 -2.04 -11.01 21.16
N GLY A 67 -1.16 -11.12 22.16
CA GLY A 67 -1.55 -11.23 23.55
C GLY A 67 -2.42 -10.06 24.05
N LEU A 68 -2.02 -8.82 23.75
CA LEU A 68 -2.80 -7.62 24.10
C LEU A 68 -4.17 -7.59 23.40
N SER A 69 -4.23 -8.03 22.15
CA SER A 69 -5.50 -8.12 21.40
C SER A 69 -6.49 -9.09 22.07
N THR A 70 -6.03 -10.22 22.64
CA THR A 70 -6.92 -11.19 23.30
C THR A 70 -7.59 -10.67 24.56
N ILE A 71 -7.07 -9.61 25.18
CA ILE A 71 -7.66 -8.95 26.36
C ILE A 71 -8.41 -7.65 25.99
N GLY A 72 -8.71 -7.46 24.71
CA GLY A 72 -9.61 -6.42 24.20
C GLY A 72 -8.98 -5.09 23.86
N TYR A 73 -7.66 -5.03 23.65
CA TYR A 73 -7.01 -3.85 23.08
C TYR A 73 -7.06 -3.84 21.55
N THR A 74 -7.19 -2.64 20.98
CA THR A 74 -6.90 -2.38 19.57
C THR A 74 -5.40 -2.12 19.45
N VAL A 75 -4.67 -3.00 18.76
CA VAL A 75 -3.21 -2.99 18.78
C VAL A 75 -2.65 -2.59 17.41
N PHE A 76 -1.79 -1.57 17.38
CA PHE A 76 -0.95 -1.25 16.24
C PHE A 76 0.49 -1.66 16.55
N ALA A 77 1.07 -2.51 15.70
CA ALA A 77 2.44 -2.99 15.81
C ALA A 77 3.24 -2.52 14.59
N SER A 78 4.34 -1.78 14.81
CA SER A 78 5.03 -1.05 13.75
C SER A 78 6.50 -1.42 13.65
N SER A 79 6.96 -1.60 12.42
CA SER A 79 8.36 -1.75 12.04
C SER A 79 8.50 -1.41 10.54
N PHE A 80 9.69 -1.57 9.96
CA PHE A 80 9.83 -1.54 8.51
C PHE A 80 9.15 -2.77 7.88
N ALA A 81 8.64 -2.59 6.68
CA ALA A 81 7.91 -3.66 5.96
C ALA A 81 8.74 -4.95 5.84
N MET A 82 10.05 -4.84 5.55
CA MET A 82 10.94 -5.99 5.46
C MET A 82 11.02 -6.77 6.77
N PHE A 83 11.02 -6.08 7.90
CA PHE A 83 11.15 -6.73 9.20
C PHE A 83 9.80 -7.21 9.75
N ALA A 84 8.72 -6.48 9.50
CA ALA A 84 7.39 -6.94 9.83
C ALA A 84 6.98 -8.14 8.97
N ALA A 85 6.92 -7.97 7.64
CA ALA A 85 6.43 -9.01 6.75
C ALA A 85 7.44 -10.15 6.52
N GLY A 86 8.74 -9.84 6.44
CA GLY A 86 9.76 -10.85 6.19
C GLY A 86 10.15 -11.62 7.46
N ARG A 87 10.69 -10.92 8.47
CA ARG A 87 11.19 -11.59 9.69
C ARG A 87 10.09 -12.19 10.55
N ALA A 88 8.99 -11.45 10.78
CA ALA A 88 7.91 -11.89 11.66
C ALA A 88 6.73 -12.58 10.91
N PHE A 89 6.94 -13.04 9.66
CA PHE A 89 5.88 -13.62 8.84
C PHE A 89 5.14 -14.76 9.54
N GLU A 90 5.88 -15.68 10.15
CA GLU A 90 5.29 -16.84 10.83
C GLU A 90 4.44 -16.41 12.02
N GLN A 91 4.91 -15.45 12.83
CA GLN A 91 4.14 -14.92 13.96
C GLN A 91 2.89 -14.16 13.51
N ILE A 92 3.00 -13.37 12.43
CA ILE A 92 1.82 -12.72 11.84
C ILE A 92 0.81 -13.78 11.39
N ARG A 93 1.27 -14.80 10.68
CA ARG A 93 0.40 -15.87 10.18
C ARG A 93 -0.27 -16.66 11.31
N ASN A 94 0.50 -17.13 12.28
CA ASN A 94 0.02 -18.08 13.28
C ASN A 94 -0.53 -17.40 14.54
N THR A 95 0.06 -16.29 14.98
CA THR A 95 -0.38 -15.60 16.20
C THR A 95 -1.49 -14.60 15.92
N VAL A 96 -1.50 -13.97 14.74
CA VAL A 96 -2.46 -12.91 14.41
C VAL A 96 -3.50 -13.38 13.40
N GLY A 97 -3.07 -13.94 12.27
CA GLY A 97 -3.95 -14.32 11.17
C GLY A 97 -4.83 -15.52 11.50
N TYR A 98 -4.23 -16.63 11.99
CA TYR A 98 -4.96 -17.87 12.25
C TYR A 98 -6.11 -17.72 13.27
N PRO A 99 -5.90 -17.06 14.45
CA PRO A 99 -6.98 -16.79 15.39
C PRO A 99 -7.79 -15.53 15.04
N HIS A 100 -7.51 -14.85 13.93
CA HIS A 100 -8.18 -13.63 13.45
C HIS A 100 -8.18 -12.49 14.48
N LEU A 101 -7.01 -12.21 15.07
CA LEU A 101 -6.89 -11.21 16.14
C LEU A 101 -6.91 -9.77 15.60
N ASN A 102 -7.45 -8.87 16.43
CA ASN A 102 -7.54 -7.44 16.13
C ASN A 102 -6.19 -6.72 16.27
N VAL A 103 -5.24 -7.06 15.40
CA VAL A 103 -3.90 -6.46 15.32
C VAL A 103 -3.71 -5.76 13.98
N LYS A 104 -3.24 -4.52 14.03
CA LYS A 104 -2.91 -3.69 12.87
C LYS A 104 -1.40 -3.61 12.72
N ILE A 105 -0.88 -4.09 11.61
CA ILE A 105 0.55 -4.07 11.33
C ILE A 105 0.86 -2.82 10.52
N GLY A 106 1.47 -1.82 11.17
CA GLY A 106 1.89 -0.56 10.55
C GLY A 106 3.27 -0.71 9.92
N ALA A 107 3.33 -1.25 8.70
CA ALA A 107 4.55 -1.55 7.98
C ALA A 107 5.01 -0.34 7.16
N THR A 108 6.06 0.34 7.60
CA THR A 108 6.61 1.51 6.90
C THR A 108 7.82 1.13 6.05
N HIS A 109 8.33 2.08 5.26
CA HIS A 109 9.54 1.87 4.44
C HIS A 109 9.42 0.68 3.49
N ALA A 110 8.24 0.50 2.88
CA ALA A 110 8.02 -0.54 1.89
C ALA A 110 8.56 -0.12 0.50
N GLY A 111 8.98 -1.10 -0.30
CA GLY A 111 9.40 -0.89 -1.68
C GLY A 111 10.85 -0.43 -1.87
N ILE A 112 11.17 -0.02 -3.08
CA ILE A 112 12.51 0.43 -3.52
C ILE A 112 12.85 1.82 -2.96
N SER A 113 11.85 2.68 -2.73
CA SER A 113 12.03 4.07 -2.27
C SER A 113 12.49 4.20 -0.81
N VAL A 114 12.79 3.10 -0.13
CA VAL A 114 13.61 3.10 1.09
C VAL A 114 14.93 3.80 0.84
N GLY A 115 15.51 3.60 -0.35
CA GLY A 115 16.64 4.39 -0.81
C GLY A 115 17.99 3.85 -0.35
N GLU A 116 18.72 4.67 0.39
CA GLU A 116 20.13 4.46 0.74
C GLU A 116 20.37 3.21 1.59
N ASP A 117 19.41 2.79 2.40
CA ASP A 117 19.47 1.59 3.25
C ASP A 117 19.64 0.31 2.41
N GLY A 118 19.22 0.34 1.15
CA GLY A 118 19.51 -0.70 0.15
C GLY A 118 18.69 -1.98 0.29
N ALA A 119 19.10 -3.00 -0.45
CA ALA A 119 18.35 -4.24 -0.69
C ALA A 119 17.91 -4.98 0.59
N SER A 120 18.68 -4.90 1.68
CA SER A 120 18.34 -5.58 2.94
C SER A 120 17.15 -4.95 3.68
N HIS A 121 16.78 -3.71 3.33
CA HIS A 121 15.69 -2.96 3.94
C HIS A 121 14.52 -2.74 2.95
N GLN A 122 14.80 -2.78 1.66
CA GLN A 122 13.79 -2.67 0.60
C GLN A 122 12.91 -3.91 0.57
N CYS A 123 11.62 -3.74 0.82
CA CYS A 123 10.65 -4.83 0.80
C CYS A 123 9.77 -4.75 -0.43
N CYS A 124 10.04 -5.58 -1.41
CA CYS A 124 9.28 -5.67 -2.66
C CYS A 124 8.38 -6.90 -2.73
N GLU A 125 8.23 -7.66 -1.65
CA GLU A 125 7.51 -8.94 -1.58
C GLU A 125 6.45 -8.99 -0.47
N ASP A 126 6.30 -7.92 0.32
CA ASP A 126 5.41 -7.87 1.49
C ASP A 126 3.93 -8.07 1.13
N ILE A 127 3.45 -7.45 0.07
CA ILE A 127 2.06 -7.64 -0.38
C ILE A 127 1.83 -9.11 -0.76
N ALA A 128 2.75 -9.72 -1.50
CA ALA A 128 2.65 -11.13 -1.90
C ALA A 128 2.59 -12.05 -0.69
N LEU A 129 3.46 -11.86 0.31
CA LEU A 129 3.49 -12.61 1.55
C LEU A 129 2.19 -12.47 2.33
N MET A 130 1.74 -11.24 2.57
CA MET A 130 0.53 -10.98 3.35
C MET A 130 -0.75 -11.43 2.65
N ARG A 131 -0.79 -11.40 1.31
CA ARG A 131 -1.94 -11.91 0.54
C ARG A 131 -2.22 -13.39 0.78
N THR A 132 -1.22 -14.19 1.10
CA THR A 132 -1.37 -15.63 1.36
C THR A 132 -2.02 -15.94 2.70
N ILE A 133 -2.08 -14.99 3.64
CA ILE A 133 -2.64 -15.21 4.98
C ILE A 133 -4.17 -15.07 4.91
N PRO A 134 -4.97 -16.13 5.22
CA PRO A 134 -6.42 -16.05 5.23
C PRO A 134 -6.95 -14.93 6.16
N GLY A 135 -7.95 -14.17 5.70
CA GLY A 135 -8.58 -13.11 6.50
C GLY A 135 -7.76 -11.83 6.67
N MET A 136 -6.47 -11.79 6.28
CA MET A 136 -5.65 -10.57 6.33
C MET A 136 -6.18 -9.52 5.36
N VAL A 137 -6.48 -8.33 5.85
CA VAL A 137 -6.76 -7.14 5.03
C VAL A 137 -5.45 -6.45 4.69
N ILE A 138 -5.30 -5.97 3.43
CA ILE A 138 -4.08 -5.30 2.96
C ILE A 138 -4.43 -3.96 2.34
N ILE A 139 -3.86 -2.90 2.89
CA ILE A 139 -4.10 -1.52 2.48
C ILE A 139 -2.77 -0.84 2.16
N ASN A 140 -2.67 -0.20 0.99
CA ASN A 140 -1.51 0.57 0.53
C ASN A 140 -1.97 1.95 0.07
N PRO A 141 -2.06 2.95 0.96
CA PRO A 141 -2.58 4.27 0.65
C PRO A 141 -1.63 5.08 -0.25
N ALA A 142 -2.20 5.94 -1.08
CA ALA A 142 -1.48 6.71 -2.08
C ALA A 142 -0.96 8.08 -1.59
N ASP A 143 -1.59 8.70 -0.60
CA ASP A 143 -1.13 9.93 0.04
C ASP A 143 -1.39 9.93 1.56
N ASP A 144 -1.02 11.00 2.25
CA ASP A 144 -1.14 11.11 3.70
C ASP A 144 -2.60 11.24 4.19
N VAL A 145 -3.48 11.78 3.36
CA VAL A 145 -4.93 11.88 3.64
C VAL A 145 -5.57 10.49 3.61
N GLU A 146 -5.30 9.74 2.56
CA GLU A 146 -5.76 8.35 2.44
C GLU A 146 -5.14 7.47 3.53
N ALA A 147 -3.86 7.67 3.87
CA ALA A 147 -3.19 6.95 4.95
C ALA A 147 -3.88 7.18 6.30
N ARG A 148 -4.22 8.45 6.61
CA ARG A 148 -4.98 8.78 7.82
C ARG A 148 -6.34 8.08 7.83
N ALA A 149 -7.10 8.18 6.76
CA ALA A 149 -8.43 7.57 6.65
C ALA A 149 -8.36 6.03 6.75
N ALA A 150 -7.36 5.41 6.13
CA ALA A 150 -7.11 3.96 6.20
C ALA A 150 -6.81 3.49 7.63
N VAL A 151 -6.08 4.28 8.43
CA VAL A 151 -5.77 3.97 9.82
C VAL A 151 -7.03 3.97 10.69
N PHE A 152 -7.93 4.94 10.48
CA PHE A 152 -9.23 4.97 11.17
C PHE A 152 -10.10 3.76 10.78
N ALA A 153 -10.22 3.49 9.49
CA ALA A 153 -10.98 2.33 9.01
C ALA A 153 -10.39 1.00 9.51
N ALA A 154 -9.05 0.89 9.58
CA ALA A 154 -8.40 -0.27 10.15
C ALA A 154 -8.69 -0.41 11.65
N ALA A 155 -8.74 0.68 12.42
CA ALA A 155 -9.05 0.62 13.85
C ALA A 155 -10.48 0.14 14.13
N GLU A 156 -11.42 0.44 13.25
CA GLU A 156 -12.83 0.00 13.33
C GLU A 156 -13.03 -1.45 12.87
N TYR A 157 -12.15 -1.96 11.99
CA TYR A 157 -12.23 -3.33 11.49
C TYR A 157 -11.80 -4.33 12.57
N ASP A 158 -12.64 -5.29 12.93
CA ASP A 158 -12.29 -6.36 13.86
C ASP A 158 -11.60 -7.50 13.12
N GLY A 159 -10.28 -7.57 13.26
CA GLY A 159 -9.43 -8.54 12.57
C GLY A 159 -8.07 -8.00 12.15
N PRO A 160 -7.25 -8.84 11.50
CA PRO A 160 -5.89 -8.48 11.12
C PRO A 160 -5.86 -7.56 9.90
N VAL A 161 -5.08 -6.48 10.00
CA VAL A 161 -4.88 -5.53 8.91
C VAL A 161 -3.38 -5.27 8.72
N TYR A 162 -2.89 -5.37 7.51
CA TYR A 162 -1.57 -4.94 7.08
C TYR A 162 -1.68 -3.59 6.38
N LEU A 163 -1.12 -2.55 7.00
CA LEU A 163 -1.08 -1.18 6.49
C LEU A 163 0.33 -0.91 5.95
N ARG A 164 0.45 -0.66 4.67
CA ARG A 164 1.71 -0.47 3.96
C ARG A 164 1.97 1.01 3.70
N PHE A 165 3.08 1.54 4.22
CA PHE A 165 3.41 2.96 4.07
C PHE A 165 4.79 3.16 3.45
N GLY A 166 4.91 4.18 2.59
CA GLY A 166 6.17 4.61 2.00
C GLY A 166 6.96 5.58 2.90
N ARG A 167 8.28 5.66 2.66
CA ARG A 167 9.18 6.64 3.26
C ARG A 167 9.14 7.98 2.51
N LEU A 168 9.04 7.93 1.18
CA LEU A 168 9.14 9.08 0.30
C LEU A 168 7.91 9.99 0.45
N THR A 169 8.14 11.30 0.39
CA THR A 169 7.04 12.26 0.31
C THR A 169 6.43 12.23 -1.09
N VAL A 170 5.10 12.16 -1.15
CA VAL A 170 4.32 12.15 -2.38
C VAL A 170 3.40 13.36 -2.43
N PRO A 171 2.98 13.83 -3.61
CA PRO A 171 1.96 14.86 -3.73
C PRO A 171 0.66 14.41 -3.08
N ARG A 172 0.03 15.31 -2.32
CA ARG A 172 -1.33 15.13 -1.82
C ARG A 172 -2.30 15.50 -2.95
N PHE A 173 -3.18 14.59 -3.32
CA PHE A 173 -4.23 14.81 -4.30
C PHE A 173 -5.64 14.56 -3.74
N ASN A 174 -5.76 13.87 -2.60
CA ASN A 174 -7.03 13.71 -1.91
C ASN A 174 -7.36 14.96 -1.06
N ASP A 175 -8.65 15.30 -1.01
CA ASP A 175 -9.16 16.39 -0.18
C ASP A 175 -9.34 15.93 1.26
N PRO A 176 -8.62 16.49 2.25
CA PRO A 176 -8.68 16.04 3.64
C PRO A 176 -10.07 16.21 4.29
N ASP A 177 -10.89 17.15 3.79
CA ASP A 177 -12.19 17.45 4.36
C ASP A 177 -13.31 16.55 3.81
N ASN A 178 -13.12 15.99 2.61
CA ASN A 178 -14.16 15.25 1.90
C ASN A 178 -13.79 13.80 1.56
N TYR A 179 -12.53 13.39 1.78
CA TYR A 179 -12.09 12.03 1.45
C TYR A 179 -12.80 10.97 2.29
N LYS A 180 -13.33 9.94 1.61
CA LYS A 180 -14.00 8.78 2.25
C LYS A 180 -13.23 7.52 1.89
N PHE A 181 -12.91 6.74 2.91
CA PHE A 181 -12.22 5.47 2.78
C PHE A 181 -13.16 4.30 3.10
N GLU A 182 -13.17 3.29 2.26
CA GLU A 182 -13.93 2.05 2.49
C GLU A 182 -13.03 0.85 2.16
N ILE A 183 -12.82 -0.04 3.14
CA ILE A 183 -12.04 -1.27 2.94
C ILE A 183 -12.68 -2.12 1.85
N GLY A 184 -11.88 -2.57 0.89
CA GLY A 184 -12.36 -3.42 -0.21
C GLY A 184 -12.92 -2.67 -1.41
N LYS A 185 -12.89 -1.34 -1.38
CA LYS A 185 -13.23 -0.49 -2.52
C LYS A 185 -11.98 0.10 -3.18
N SER A 186 -12.17 0.63 -4.36
CA SER A 186 -11.18 1.42 -5.09
C SER A 186 -11.74 2.80 -5.39
N VAL A 187 -10.88 3.73 -5.80
CA VAL A 187 -11.27 5.09 -6.18
C VAL A 187 -10.91 5.34 -7.64
N GLN A 188 -11.90 5.60 -8.49
CA GLN A 188 -11.64 6.06 -9.85
C GLN A 188 -11.25 7.55 -9.81
N LEU A 189 -10.02 7.85 -10.20
CA LEU A 189 -9.45 9.21 -10.19
C LEU A 189 -9.60 9.93 -11.52
N ALA A 190 -9.63 9.18 -12.61
CA ALA A 190 -9.85 9.72 -13.95
C ALA A 190 -10.64 8.74 -14.80
N ASP A 191 -11.49 9.25 -15.67
CA ASP A 191 -12.21 8.44 -16.65
C ASP A 191 -11.38 8.22 -17.92
N GLY A 192 -11.69 7.16 -18.67
CA GLY A 192 -11.03 6.81 -19.92
C GLY A 192 -11.66 5.58 -20.58
N LYS A 193 -11.48 5.46 -21.91
CA LYS A 193 -12.16 4.43 -22.72
C LYS A 193 -11.22 3.46 -23.45
N ASP A 194 -9.94 3.79 -23.57
CA ASP A 194 -9.02 2.99 -24.39
C ASP A 194 -8.30 1.92 -23.58
N VAL A 195 -7.91 2.26 -22.34
CA VAL A 195 -7.15 1.41 -21.40
C VAL A 195 -7.46 1.84 -19.97
N THR A 196 -7.31 0.93 -19.00
CA THR A 196 -7.34 1.27 -17.56
C THR A 196 -5.98 1.05 -16.92
N ILE A 197 -5.50 2.06 -16.18
CA ILE A 197 -4.33 1.97 -15.32
C ILE A 197 -4.83 1.79 -13.87
N ILE A 198 -4.49 0.67 -13.25
CA ILE A 198 -4.81 0.37 -11.84
C ILE A 198 -3.50 0.49 -11.06
N ALA A 199 -3.42 1.47 -10.17
CA ALA A 199 -2.22 1.76 -9.40
C ALA A 199 -2.48 1.69 -7.89
N THR A 200 -1.43 1.55 -7.09
CA THR A 200 -1.48 1.56 -5.63
C THR A 200 -0.28 2.31 -5.03
N GLY A 201 -0.46 2.87 -3.84
CA GLY A 201 0.59 3.59 -3.15
C GLY A 201 1.14 4.77 -3.96
N LEU A 202 2.44 4.99 -3.89
CA LEU A 202 3.10 6.11 -4.60
C LEU A 202 2.91 6.07 -6.12
N MET A 203 2.69 4.88 -6.71
CA MET A 203 2.50 4.73 -8.14
C MET A 203 1.19 5.33 -8.66
N VAL A 204 0.26 5.71 -7.78
CA VAL A 204 -0.97 6.41 -8.17
C VAL A 204 -0.66 7.80 -8.74
N ASN A 205 0.27 8.53 -8.15
CA ASN A 205 0.71 9.82 -8.70
C ASN A 205 1.37 9.65 -10.08
N GLU A 206 2.22 8.63 -10.23
CA GLU A 206 2.85 8.31 -11.52
C GLU A 206 1.80 7.91 -12.58
N ALA A 207 0.74 7.21 -12.17
CA ALA A 207 -0.36 6.85 -13.05
C ALA A 207 -1.16 8.08 -13.54
N LEU A 208 -1.39 9.07 -12.67
CA LEU A 208 -2.03 10.33 -13.06
C LEU A 208 -1.16 11.13 -14.05
N MET A 209 0.16 11.20 -13.79
CA MET A 209 1.10 11.84 -14.72
C MET A 209 1.16 11.10 -16.08
N ALA A 210 1.18 9.77 -16.06
CA ALA A 210 1.15 8.96 -17.28
C ALA A 210 -0.14 9.16 -18.07
N ARG A 211 -1.27 9.29 -17.40
CA ARG A 211 -2.57 9.59 -18.03
C ARG A 211 -2.52 10.92 -18.78
N ASP A 212 -1.95 11.96 -18.19
CA ASP A 212 -1.82 13.27 -18.86
C ASP A 212 -0.87 13.20 -20.09
N MET A 213 0.19 12.41 -20.01
CA MET A 213 1.08 12.15 -21.15
C MET A 213 0.36 11.40 -22.26
N LEU A 214 -0.43 10.37 -21.94
CA LEU A 214 -1.22 9.58 -22.89
C LEU A 214 -2.30 10.42 -23.57
N GLU A 215 -2.97 11.34 -22.84
CA GLU A 215 -3.97 12.26 -23.39
C GLU A 215 -3.38 13.17 -24.45
N ASN A 216 -2.13 13.65 -24.27
CA ASN A 216 -1.41 14.42 -25.29
C ASN A 216 -1.10 13.61 -26.57
N GLU A 217 -1.11 12.28 -26.47
CA GLU A 217 -0.95 11.36 -27.61
C GLU A 217 -2.30 10.86 -28.17
N GLY A 218 -3.42 11.35 -27.64
CA GLY A 218 -4.77 10.97 -28.07
C GLY A 218 -5.27 9.65 -27.49
N ILE A 219 -4.64 9.11 -26.45
CA ILE A 219 -5.03 7.88 -25.75
C ILE A 219 -5.78 8.23 -24.48
N SER A 220 -7.02 7.76 -24.37
CA SER A 220 -7.92 8.01 -23.23
C SER A 220 -7.74 6.92 -22.17
N ALA A 221 -6.96 7.19 -21.14
CA ALA A 221 -6.66 6.26 -20.07
C ALA A 221 -7.50 6.54 -18.80
N ARG A 222 -8.21 5.51 -18.31
CA ARG A 222 -8.85 5.51 -16.98
C ARG A 222 -7.80 5.28 -15.92
N VAL A 223 -7.89 5.94 -14.76
CA VAL A 223 -7.00 5.71 -13.61
C VAL A 223 -7.81 5.31 -12.40
N ILE A 224 -7.45 4.17 -11.82
CA ILE A 224 -8.06 3.63 -10.60
C ILE A 224 -6.97 3.51 -9.52
N ASN A 225 -7.20 4.16 -8.38
CA ASN A 225 -6.43 3.93 -7.16
C ASN A 225 -7.00 2.69 -6.43
N MET A 226 -6.24 1.61 -6.41
CA MET A 226 -6.57 0.38 -5.70
C MET A 226 -5.86 0.38 -4.33
N HIS A 227 -6.36 1.20 -3.40
CA HIS A 227 -5.78 1.32 -2.07
C HIS A 227 -5.96 0.07 -1.20
N THR A 228 -6.99 -0.75 -1.46
CA THR A 228 -7.19 -2.04 -0.78
C THR A 228 -6.88 -3.18 -1.74
N ILE A 229 -5.82 -3.94 -1.46
CA ILE A 229 -5.37 -5.04 -2.30
C ILE A 229 -6.05 -6.37 -1.90
N LYS A 230 -6.42 -6.47 -0.62
CA LYS A 230 -7.19 -7.61 -0.10
C LYS A 230 -8.11 -7.14 1.04
N PRO A 231 -9.45 -7.37 0.92
CA PRO A 231 -10.13 -7.87 -0.28
C PRO A 231 -10.01 -6.85 -1.42
N ILE A 232 -9.82 -7.34 -2.65
CA ILE A 232 -9.72 -6.45 -3.82
C ILE A 232 -11.11 -6.07 -4.34
N ASP A 233 -11.25 -4.86 -4.89
CA ASP A 233 -12.49 -4.42 -5.55
C ASP A 233 -12.67 -5.13 -6.89
N ARG A 234 -13.23 -6.35 -6.83
CA ARG A 234 -13.46 -7.20 -8.01
C ARG A 234 -14.37 -6.53 -9.04
N GLN A 235 -15.40 -5.80 -8.56
CA GLN A 235 -16.35 -5.18 -9.48
C GLN A 235 -15.71 -4.07 -10.31
N ALA A 236 -14.93 -3.20 -9.69
CA ALA A 236 -14.19 -2.15 -10.40
C ALA A 236 -13.23 -2.72 -11.47
N ILE A 237 -12.57 -3.85 -11.18
CA ILE A 237 -11.69 -4.54 -12.15
C ILE A 237 -12.50 -5.11 -13.31
N ILE A 238 -13.64 -5.75 -13.03
CA ILE A 238 -14.53 -6.34 -14.06
C ILE A 238 -15.08 -5.24 -14.97
N ASP A 239 -15.53 -4.14 -14.40
CA ASP A 239 -16.07 -3.01 -15.16
C ASP A 239 -14.96 -2.34 -16.00
N ALA A 240 -13.77 -2.15 -15.44
CA ALA A 240 -12.61 -1.66 -16.17
C ALA A 240 -12.27 -2.56 -17.37
N ALA A 241 -12.27 -3.89 -17.19
CA ALA A 241 -12.00 -4.83 -18.26
C ALA A 241 -13.05 -4.77 -19.38
N ARG A 242 -14.33 -4.66 -19.03
CA ARG A 242 -15.44 -4.56 -20.00
C ARG A 242 -15.39 -3.25 -20.80
N ASP A 243 -15.14 -2.15 -20.09
CA ASP A 243 -15.22 -0.81 -20.69
C ASP A 243 -14.00 -0.50 -21.55
N THR A 244 -12.80 -0.88 -21.10
CA THR A 244 -11.54 -0.47 -21.76
C THR A 244 -10.82 -1.59 -22.50
N GLY A 245 -11.11 -2.85 -22.20
CA GLY A 245 -10.56 -4.01 -22.91
C GLY A 245 -9.05 -4.27 -22.75
N ALA A 246 -8.35 -3.45 -21.95
CA ALA A 246 -6.93 -3.63 -21.61
C ALA A 246 -6.62 -2.98 -20.26
N ILE A 247 -5.75 -3.59 -19.46
CA ILE A 247 -5.37 -3.11 -18.13
C ILE A 247 -3.86 -3.05 -18.00
N VAL A 248 -3.38 -1.98 -17.35
CA VAL A 248 -2.01 -1.86 -16.84
C VAL A 248 -2.07 -1.79 -15.32
N THR A 249 -1.24 -2.54 -14.61
CA THR A 249 -1.10 -2.39 -13.16
C THR A 249 0.23 -1.72 -12.83
N ALA A 250 0.24 -0.83 -11.83
CA ALA A 250 1.43 -0.12 -11.40
C ALA A 250 1.59 -0.18 -9.87
N GLU A 251 2.70 -0.76 -9.42
CA GLU A 251 3.00 -0.99 -8.00
C GLU A 251 4.49 -0.85 -7.69
N GLU A 252 4.83 -0.28 -6.56
CA GLU A 252 6.19 -0.30 -6.01
C GLU A 252 6.41 -1.60 -5.21
N HIS A 253 6.35 -2.71 -5.90
CA HIS A 253 6.44 -4.07 -5.38
C HIS A 253 6.88 -4.99 -6.52
N SER A 254 7.30 -6.21 -6.23
CA SER A 254 7.56 -7.22 -7.26
C SER A 254 6.32 -7.41 -8.14
N VAL A 255 6.52 -7.59 -9.44
CA VAL A 255 5.46 -7.99 -10.39
C VAL A 255 4.87 -9.37 -10.07
N ILE A 256 5.48 -10.11 -9.13
CA ILE A 256 5.07 -11.45 -8.68
C ILE A 256 4.26 -11.33 -7.40
N GLY A 257 2.98 -11.72 -7.45
CA GLY A 257 2.13 -11.87 -6.26
C GLY A 257 1.55 -10.59 -5.67
N GLY A 258 1.92 -9.39 -6.14
CA GLY A 258 1.39 -8.10 -5.69
C GLY A 258 0.03 -7.74 -6.29
N LEU A 259 -0.17 -6.43 -6.55
CA LEU A 259 -1.39 -5.89 -7.17
C LEU A 259 -1.65 -6.51 -8.54
N GLY A 260 -0.62 -6.57 -9.39
CA GLY A 260 -0.74 -7.14 -10.74
C GLY A 260 -1.15 -8.61 -10.70
N GLY A 261 -0.68 -9.38 -9.72
CA GLY A 261 -1.14 -10.74 -9.46
C GLY A 261 -2.62 -10.78 -9.09
N ALA A 262 -3.06 -9.96 -8.14
CA ALA A 262 -4.44 -9.90 -7.68
C ALA A 262 -5.43 -9.48 -8.79
N VAL A 263 -5.06 -8.50 -9.60
CA VAL A 263 -5.86 -8.08 -10.77
C VAL A 263 -5.94 -9.20 -11.80
N SER A 264 -4.81 -9.85 -12.11
CA SER A 264 -4.76 -10.95 -13.09
C SER A 264 -5.64 -12.14 -12.67
N GLU A 265 -5.67 -12.49 -11.38
CA GLU A 265 -6.55 -13.53 -10.82
C GLU A 265 -8.03 -13.22 -11.12
N VAL A 266 -8.47 -11.97 -10.85
CA VAL A 266 -9.85 -11.56 -11.14
C VAL A 266 -10.16 -11.62 -12.65
N ILE A 267 -9.24 -11.12 -13.47
CA ILE A 267 -9.41 -11.07 -14.93
C ILE A 267 -9.49 -12.48 -15.54
N CYS A 268 -8.63 -13.38 -15.11
CA CYS A 268 -8.66 -14.78 -15.61
C CYS A 268 -9.95 -15.52 -15.25
N GLU A 269 -10.55 -15.19 -14.10
CA GLU A 269 -11.79 -15.83 -13.63
C GLU A 269 -13.07 -15.20 -14.21
N THR A 270 -13.00 -14.01 -14.84
CA THR A 270 -14.19 -13.23 -15.20
C THR A 270 -14.21 -12.76 -16.65
N VAL A 271 -13.49 -11.68 -16.97
CA VAL A 271 -13.44 -11.03 -18.29
C VAL A 271 -12.00 -11.02 -18.77
N PRO A 272 -11.51 -12.04 -19.47
CA PRO A 272 -10.14 -12.11 -19.94
C PRO A 272 -9.83 -10.95 -20.89
N VAL A 273 -8.87 -10.10 -20.49
CA VAL A 273 -8.30 -9.01 -21.29
C VAL A 273 -6.79 -8.99 -21.08
N PRO A 274 -5.99 -8.33 -21.94
CA PRO A 274 -4.57 -8.14 -21.68
C PRO A 274 -4.36 -7.39 -20.36
N VAL A 275 -3.48 -7.93 -19.51
CA VAL A 275 -3.00 -7.27 -18.30
C VAL A 275 -1.48 -7.15 -18.40
N VAL A 276 -0.97 -5.91 -18.46
CA VAL A 276 0.46 -5.62 -18.48
C VAL A 276 0.85 -5.05 -17.12
N LYS A 277 1.82 -5.69 -16.48
CA LYS A 277 2.26 -5.30 -15.14
C LYS A 277 3.46 -4.38 -15.19
N LEU A 278 3.48 -3.35 -14.34
CA LEU A 278 4.63 -2.53 -14.02
C LEU A 278 4.89 -2.62 -12.52
N GLY A 279 6.10 -2.99 -12.17
CA GLY A 279 6.61 -3.15 -10.80
C GLY A 279 8.08 -3.50 -10.85
N VAL A 280 8.65 -3.87 -9.72
CA VAL A 280 10.02 -4.40 -9.66
C VAL A 280 10.02 -5.77 -10.34
N GLU A 281 10.77 -5.89 -11.41
CA GLU A 281 10.97 -7.16 -12.10
C GLU A 281 11.72 -8.15 -11.16
N ASP A 282 11.92 -9.38 -11.55
CA ASP A 282 12.53 -10.42 -10.69
C ASP A 282 14.02 -10.14 -10.38
N VAL A 283 14.27 -9.04 -9.65
CA VAL A 283 15.59 -8.56 -9.25
C VAL A 283 15.58 -7.98 -7.85
N PHE A 284 16.70 -8.08 -7.14
CA PHE A 284 16.89 -7.40 -5.86
C PHE A 284 17.07 -5.89 -6.03
N GLY A 285 16.75 -5.14 -4.98
CA GLY A 285 17.06 -3.72 -4.89
C GLY A 285 18.55 -3.44 -4.69
N ARG A 286 18.89 -2.16 -4.55
CA ARG A 286 20.25 -1.66 -4.27
C ARG A 286 20.20 -0.32 -3.54
N SER A 287 21.31 0.07 -2.91
CA SER A 287 21.44 1.40 -2.30
C SER A 287 21.51 2.50 -3.36
N GLY A 288 20.89 3.63 -3.07
CA GLY A 288 20.90 4.82 -3.90
C GLY A 288 19.85 5.85 -3.47
N PRO A 289 19.86 7.06 -4.03
CA PRO A 289 18.80 8.04 -3.80
C PRO A 289 17.44 7.50 -4.25
N ALA A 290 16.41 7.63 -3.40
CA ALA A 290 15.11 7.00 -3.61
C ALA A 290 14.48 7.30 -4.99
N VAL A 291 14.51 8.56 -5.44
CA VAL A 291 13.94 8.96 -6.74
C VAL A 291 14.73 8.36 -7.91
N GLU A 292 16.06 8.31 -7.82
CA GLU A 292 16.90 7.67 -8.85
C GLU A 292 16.62 6.17 -8.93
N LEU A 293 16.41 5.52 -7.79
CA LEU A 293 16.06 4.10 -7.77
C LEU A 293 14.71 3.85 -8.44
N LEU A 294 13.68 4.67 -8.19
CA LEU A 294 12.42 4.55 -8.91
C LEU A 294 12.63 4.59 -10.42
N HIS A 295 13.42 5.54 -10.93
CA HIS A 295 13.77 5.61 -12.36
C HIS A 295 14.54 4.39 -12.87
N ILE A 296 15.55 3.94 -12.12
CA ILE A 296 16.36 2.78 -12.50
C ILE A 296 15.52 1.50 -12.60
N TYR A 297 14.54 1.34 -11.71
CA TYR A 297 13.64 0.19 -11.72
C TYR A 297 12.40 0.41 -12.60
N GLY A 298 12.34 1.53 -13.31
CA GLY A 298 11.27 1.84 -14.25
C GLY A 298 9.92 2.13 -13.59
N LEU A 299 9.93 2.55 -12.31
CA LEU A 299 8.73 2.88 -11.53
C LEU A 299 8.39 4.36 -11.68
N ASP A 300 8.03 4.76 -12.90
CA ASP A 300 7.74 6.14 -13.27
C ASP A 300 6.64 6.24 -14.34
N ALA A 301 6.16 7.44 -14.59
CA ALA A 301 5.10 7.73 -15.55
C ALA A 301 5.46 7.33 -16.99
N GLU A 302 6.71 7.52 -17.40
CA GLU A 302 7.17 7.20 -18.76
C GLU A 302 7.08 5.68 -19.03
N ASN A 303 7.43 4.87 -18.05
CA ASN A 303 7.33 3.42 -18.17
C ASN A 303 5.88 2.92 -18.06
N ILE A 304 5.00 3.60 -17.30
CA ILE A 304 3.55 3.34 -17.37
C ILE A 304 3.03 3.60 -18.77
N VAL A 305 3.44 4.71 -19.44
CA VAL A 305 3.07 5.00 -20.83
C VAL A 305 3.53 3.88 -21.77
N LYS A 306 4.78 3.41 -21.66
CA LYS A 306 5.28 2.28 -22.47
C LYS A 306 4.48 1.01 -22.27
N LYS A 307 4.21 0.63 -21.02
CA LYS A 307 3.40 -0.55 -20.68
C LYS A 307 1.94 -0.40 -21.17
N THR A 308 1.42 0.82 -21.19
CA THR A 308 0.09 1.13 -21.73
C THR A 308 0.03 0.89 -23.24
N LYS A 309 1.02 1.36 -23.98
CA LYS A 309 1.11 1.09 -25.44
C LYS A 309 1.21 -0.41 -25.72
N GLN A 310 2.02 -1.14 -24.95
CA GLN A 310 2.09 -2.61 -25.03
C GLN A 310 0.73 -3.27 -24.76
N ALA A 311 -0.04 -2.81 -23.76
CA ALA A 311 -1.37 -3.34 -23.49
C ALA A 311 -2.35 -3.10 -24.63
N LEU A 312 -2.30 -1.93 -25.27
CA LEU A 312 -3.10 -1.59 -26.44
C LEU A 312 -2.74 -2.40 -27.69
N GLU A 313 -1.44 -2.67 -27.92
CA GLU A 313 -0.99 -3.58 -28.98
C GLU A 313 -1.53 -4.99 -28.78
N LEU A 314 -1.46 -5.53 -27.55
CA LEU A 314 -2.02 -6.84 -27.21
C LEU A 314 -3.53 -6.86 -27.36
N LYS A 315 -4.23 -5.76 -27.07
CA LYS A 315 -5.69 -5.65 -27.29
C LYS A 315 -6.02 -5.66 -28.78
N ALA A 316 -5.27 -4.93 -29.60
CA ALA A 316 -5.49 -4.87 -31.06
C ALA A 316 -5.17 -6.18 -31.80
N ALA A 317 -4.33 -7.04 -31.22
CA ALA A 317 -3.96 -8.34 -31.79
C ALA A 317 -5.00 -9.47 -31.49
N ARG A 318 -6.06 -9.17 -30.76
CA ARG A 318 -7.17 -10.08 -30.45
C ARG A 318 -8.31 -9.93 -31.44
#